data_44877c57cae06d417bf75ff0953b440b
#
_entry.id   44877c57cae06d417bf75ff0953b440b
#
_cell.length_a   1.000
_cell.length_b   1.000
_cell.length_c   1.000
_cell.angle_alpha   90.00
_cell.angle_beta   90.00
_cell.angle_gamma   90.00
#
_symmetry.space_group_name_H-M   'P 1'
#
loop_
_entity.id
_entity.type
_entity.pdbx_description
1 polymer ?
#
loop_
_entity_poly.entity_id
_entity_poly.type
_entity_poly.pdbx_seq_one_letter_code
_entity_poly.pdbx_strand_id
1 'polypeptide(L)'
;MFNLKKDNPITIFDIGNSKITCLIFRIKENKTKILGLGHKRSKGIIKNKIHNYELLSNEINSVFKIANKSEIIKKGNRFFSSITDNNIYTKKNYSELKAGKLGITKKIIREIYKKNISDINIKSKQLIHSFPYSFYLNNNEVV
;
A
#
# COMPACT_ATOMS: atom_id res chain seq x y z
N MET A 1 10.82 5.00 7.75
CA MET A 1 10.04 4.92 8.99
C MET A 1 8.87 5.87 8.88
N PHE A 2 7.65 5.37 8.86
CA PHE A 2 6.45 6.21 8.71
C PHE A 2 6.20 6.94 10.03
N ASN A 3 6.36 8.26 10.01
CA ASN A 3 6.07 9.11 11.16
C ASN A 3 4.53 9.25 11.28
N LEU A 4 3.91 8.31 11.96
CA LEU A 4 2.50 8.39 12.32
C LEU A 4 2.40 9.47 13.40
N LYS A 5 1.81 10.63 13.09
CA LYS A 5 1.36 11.55 14.13
C LYS A 5 0.42 10.74 15.03
N LYS A 6 0.84 10.49 16.25
CA LYS A 6 0.27 9.49 17.19
C LYS A 6 -1.23 9.63 17.49
N ASP A 7 -1.84 10.75 17.13
CA ASP A 7 -3.24 11.05 17.51
C ASP A 7 -4.25 11.07 16.36
N ASN A 8 -3.79 10.92 15.10
CA ASN A 8 -4.73 10.94 13.97
C ASN A 8 -5.38 9.57 13.79
N PRO A 9 -6.70 9.53 13.51
CA PRO A 9 -7.38 8.31 13.14
C PRO A 9 -6.75 7.67 11.90
N ILE A 10 -6.70 6.35 11.89
CA ILE A 10 -6.23 5.51 10.78
C ILE A 10 -7.44 4.79 10.23
N THR A 11 -7.59 4.77 8.91
CA THR A 11 -8.65 4.04 8.22
C THR A 11 -8.04 2.91 7.42
N ILE A 12 -8.52 1.69 7.63
CA ILE A 12 -8.08 0.50 6.90
C ILE A 12 -9.28 -0.10 6.17
N PHE A 13 -9.08 -0.42 4.89
CA PHE A 13 -10.01 -1.23 4.10
C PHE A 13 -9.43 -2.62 3.86
N ASP A 14 -10.26 -3.63 4.10
CA ASP A 14 -10.04 -4.99 3.61
C ASP A 14 -11.04 -5.25 2.49
N ILE A 15 -10.53 -5.35 1.26
CA ILE A 15 -11.34 -5.48 0.04
C ILE A 15 -11.16 -6.90 -0.48
N GLY A 16 -12.06 -7.77 -0.06
CA GLY A 16 -12.06 -9.18 -0.43
C GLY A 16 -13.12 -9.55 -1.46
N ASN A 17 -13.08 -10.81 -1.90
CA ASN A 17 -14.01 -11.36 -2.88
C ASN A 17 -15.45 -11.46 -2.35
N SER A 18 -15.61 -11.73 -1.06
CA SER A 18 -16.92 -11.95 -0.43
C SER A 18 -17.44 -10.73 0.32
N LYS A 19 -16.55 -9.94 0.92
CA LYS A 19 -16.90 -8.78 1.74
C LYS A 19 -15.87 -7.68 1.60
N ILE A 20 -16.33 -6.45 1.87
CA ILE A 20 -15.52 -5.26 2.09
C ILE A 20 -15.72 -4.84 3.53
N THR A 21 -14.62 -4.59 4.24
CA THR A 21 -14.64 -4.09 5.62
C THR A 21 -13.86 -2.78 5.70
N CYS A 22 -14.36 -1.83 6.46
CA CYS A 22 -13.69 -0.59 6.81
C CYS A 22 -13.57 -0.48 8.33
N LEU A 23 -12.35 -0.34 8.83
CA LEU A 23 -12.05 -0.12 10.23
C LEU A 23 -11.44 1.27 10.41
N ILE A 24 -11.97 2.05 11.33
CA ILE A 24 -11.44 3.34 11.75
C ILE A 24 -11.00 3.20 13.20
N PHE A 25 -9.75 3.49 13.48
CA PHE A 25 -9.19 3.38 14.83
C PHE A 25 -8.12 4.45 15.09
N ARG A 26 -7.74 4.60 16.36
CA ARG A 26 -6.67 5.47 16.83
C ARG A 26 -5.76 4.69 17.76
N ILE A 27 -4.47 4.97 17.68
CA ILE A 27 -3.48 4.45 18.63
C ILE A 27 -3.08 5.60 19.57
N LYS A 28 -3.31 5.43 20.86
CA LYS A 28 -2.88 6.36 21.90
C LYS A 28 -2.27 5.56 23.05
N GLU A 29 -1.09 5.95 23.52
CA GLU A 29 -0.41 5.32 24.66
C GLU A 29 -0.29 3.78 24.51
N ASN A 30 0.07 3.31 23.31
CA ASN A 30 0.16 1.90 22.94
C ASN A 30 -1.17 1.11 23.03
N LYS A 31 -2.30 1.81 23.20
CA LYS A 31 -3.63 1.21 23.18
C LYS A 31 -4.37 1.56 21.89
N THR A 32 -5.04 0.57 21.30
CA THR A 32 -5.86 0.77 20.12
C THR A 32 -7.30 1.02 20.52
N LYS A 33 -7.88 2.13 20.09
CA LYS A 33 -9.30 2.45 20.25
C LYS A 33 -9.99 2.39 18.92
N ILE A 34 -10.98 1.49 18.77
CA ILE A 34 -11.85 1.42 17.59
C ILE A 34 -12.82 2.60 17.65
N LEU A 35 -12.92 3.34 16.56
CA LEU A 35 -13.77 4.52 16.41
C LEU A 35 -14.95 4.25 15.48
N GLY A 36 -14.79 3.34 14.51
CA GLY A 36 -15.85 2.96 13.61
C GLY A 36 -15.54 1.67 12.87
N LEU A 37 -16.60 0.94 12.56
CA LEU A 37 -16.55 -0.31 11.80
C LEU A 37 -17.71 -0.34 10.82
N GLY A 38 -17.43 -0.67 9.57
CA GLY A 38 -18.43 -0.92 8.54
C GLY A 38 -18.05 -2.15 7.74
N HIS A 39 -19.04 -2.91 7.31
CA HIS A 39 -18.83 -4.01 6.39
C HIS A 39 -20.06 -4.22 5.51
N LYS A 40 -19.83 -4.74 4.31
CA LYS A 40 -20.88 -5.15 3.36
C LYS A 40 -20.38 -6.30 2.50
N ARG A 41 -21.31 -7.01 1.87
CA ARG A 41 -20.99 -7.97 0.82
C ARG A 41 -20.27 -7.25 -0.32
N SER A 42 -19.20 -7.85 -0.83
CA SER A 42 -18.46 -7.31 -1.97
C SER A 42 -19.30 -7.41 -3.25
N LYS A 43 -19.27 -6.35 -4.05
CA LYS A 43 -19.79 -6.32 -5.41
C LYS A 43 -18.71 -5.75 -6.33
N GLY A 44 -18.72 -6.19 -7.60
CA GLY A 44 -17.71 -5.78 -8.59
C GLY A 44 -16.44 -6.63 -8.58
N ILE A 45 -16.30 -7.60 -7.65
CA ILE A 45 -15.20 -8.58 -7.62
C ILE A 45 -15.78 -9.97 -7.83
N ILE A 46 -15.23 -10.75 -8.76
CA ILE A 46 -15.61 -12.12 -9.06
C ILE A 46 -14.34 -12.95 -9.23
N LYS A 47 -14.23 -14.08 -8.51
CA LYS A 47 -13.07 -14.98 -8.57
C LYS A 47 -11.72 -14.24 -8.42
N ASN A 48 -11.65 -13.33 -7.46
CA ASN A 48 -10.47 -12.49 -7.18
C ASN A 48 -10.02 -11.63 -8.37
N LYS A 49 -10.96 -11.14 -9.18
CA LYS A 49 -10.72 -10.15 -10.23
C LYS A 49 -11.73 -9.04 -10.14
N ILE A 50 -11.27 -7.82 -10.32
CA ILE A 50 -12.17 -6.66 -10.42
C ILE A 50 -12.83 -6.69 -11.79
N HIS A 51 -14.14 -6.91 -11.82
CA HIS A 51 -14.95 -6.92 -13.04
C HIS A 51 -15.69 -5.61 -13.28
N ASN A 52 -16.02 -4.91 -12.21
CA ASN A 52 -16.73 -3.63 -12.31
C ASN A 52 -16.19 -2.65 -11.26
N TYR A 53 -15.39 -1.68 -11.72
CA TYR A 53 -14.77 -0.68 -10.86
C TYR A 53 -15.78 0.29 -10.25
N GLU A 54 -16.84 0.63 -10.97
CA GLU A 54 -17.87 1.56 -10.49
C GLU A 54 -18.65 0.93 -9.34
N LEU A 55 -19.13 -0.31 -9.51
CA LEU A 55 -19.79 -1.05 -8.44
C LEU A 55 -18.89 -1.20 -7.22
N LEU A 56 -17.63 -1.55 -7.41
CA LEU A 56 -16.68 -1.70 -6.31
C LEU A 56 -16.46 -0.38 -5.59
N SER A 57 -16.27 0.71 -6.30
CA SER A 57 -16.09 2.05 -5.74
C SER A 57 -17.31 2.48 -4.92
N ASN A 58 -18.52 2.24 -5.42
CA ASN A 58 -19.76 2.55 -4.72
C ASN A 58 -19.92 1.75 -3.42
N GLU A 59 -19.54 0.45 -3.43
CA GLU A 59 -19.57 -0.36 -2.21
C GLU A 59 -18.49 0.10 -1.19
N ILE A 60 -17.28 0.44 -1.63
CA ILE A 60 -16.23 0.98 -0.76
C ILE A 60 -16.72 2.28 -0.09
N ASN A 61 -17.29 3.20 -0.86
CA ASN A 61 -17.84 4.46 -0.34
C ASN A 61 -18.98 4.21 0.65
N SER A 62 -19.85 3.24 0.35
CA SER A 62 -20.95 2.86 1.24
C SER A 62 -20.45 2.30 2.57
N VAL A 63 -19.46 1.42 2.53
CA VAL A 63 -18.84 0.82 3.73
C VAL A 63 -18.12 1.89 4.55
N PHE A 64 -17.43 2.83 3.88
CA PHE A 64 -16.81 3.97 4.57
C PHE A 64 -17.86 4.83 5.30
N LYS A 65 -18.98 5.17 4.66
CA LYS A 65 -20.06 5.92 5.30
C LYS A 65 -20.60 5.20 6.54
N ILE A 66 -20.72 3.88 6.50
CA ILE A 66 -21.15 3.09 7.67
C ILE A 66 -20.13 3.19 8.80
N ALA A 67 -18.84 3.06 8.52
CA ALA A 67 -17.77 3.16 9.52
C ALA A 67 -17.65 4.59 10.08
N ASN A 68 -17.86 5.61 9.25
CA ASN A 68 -17.64 7.02 9.59
C ASN A 68 -18.95 7.75 9.98
N LYS A 69 -19.93 7.06 10.57
CA LYS A 69 -21.22 7.66 10.97
C LYS A 69 -21.08 8.89 11.86
N SER A 70 -20.04 8.93 12.71
CA SER A 70 -19.80 10.06 13.63
C SER A 70 -18.87 11.12 13.03
N GLU A 71 -18.69 11.14 11.71
CA GLU A 71 -17.83 12.08 10.99
C GLU A 71 -16.42 12.26 11.58
N ILE A 72 -15.89 11.15 12.10
CA ILE A 72 -14.58 11.09 12.76
C ILE A 72 -13.45 11.47 11.78
N ILE A 73 -13.61 11.06 10.54
CA ILE A 73 -12.64 11.24 9.47
C ILE A 73 -12.99 12.50 8.68
N LYS A 74 -12.13 13.50 8.82
CA LYS A 74 -12.12 14.72 7.99
C LYS A 74 -11.06 14.61 6.89
N LYS A 75 -11.00 15.57 5.96
CA LYS A 75 -9.98 15.61 4.89
C LYS A 75 -8.56 15.46 5.45
N GLY A 76 -7.70 14.72 4.76
CA GLY A 76 -6.27 14.60 5.08
C GLY A 76 -5.85 13.38 5.92
N ASN A 77 -6.76 12.47 6.23
CA ASN A 77 -6.42 11.24 6.95
C ASN A 77 -5.77 10.19 6.04
N ARG A 78 -5.03 9.27 6.67
CA ARG A 78 -4.36 8.19 5.97
C ARG A 78 -5.29 7.01 5.79
N PHE A 79 -5.33 6.51 4.57
CA PHE A 79 -6.06 5.31 4.18
C PHE A 79 -5.07 4.20 3.84
N PHE A 80 -5.34 3.01 4.34
CA PHE A 80 -4.65 1.80 3.97
C PHE A 80 -5.65 0.82 3.38
N SER A 81 -5.24 0.05 2.40
CA SER A 81 -6.11 -0.94 1.79
C SER A 81 -5.36 -2.23 1.54
N SER A 82 -6.00 -3.35 1.87
CA SER A 82 -5.70 -4.67 1.33
C SER A 82 -6.69 -4.96 0.22
N ILE A 83 -6.22 -5.43 -0.91
CA ILE A 83 -7.07 -5.85 -2.02
C ILE A 83 -6.57 -7.17 -2.57
N THR A 84 -7.50 -8.09 -2.82
CA THR A 84 -7.20 -9.37 -3.45
C THR A 84 -7.53 -9.27 -4.94
N ASP A 85 -6.51 -9.39 -5.79
CA ASP A 85 -6.66 -9.49 -7.25
C ASP A 85 -5.61 -10.45 -7.81
N ASN A 86 -6.03 -11.43 -8.60
CA ASN A 86 -5.13 -12.40 -9.24
C ASN A 86 -4.17 -11.78 -10.26
N ASN A 87 -4.39 -10.53 -10.67
CA ASN A 87 -3.51 -9.81 -11.57
C ASN A 87 -2.39 -9.06 -10.83
N ILE A 88 -2.43 -9.01 -9.50
CA ILE A 88 -1.36 -8.43 -8.67
C ILE A 88 -0.29 -9.49 -8.45
N TYR A 89 0.94 -9.18 -8.81
CA TYR A 89 2.07 -10.05 -8.56
C TYR A 89 3.29 -9.25 -8.14
N THR A 90 4.17 -9.92 -7.40
CA THR A 90 5.43 -9.36 -6.96
C THR A 90 6.57 -9.89 -7.81
N LYS A 91 7.47 -9.02 -8.22
CA LYS A 91 8.70 -9.38 -8.91
C LYS A 91 9.89 -8.85 -8.12
N LYS A 92 10.86 -9.72 -7.85
CA LYS A 92 12.19 -9.30 -7.39
C LYS A 92 13.04 -9.00 -8.60
N ASN A 93 13.76 -7.91 -8.57
CA ASN A 93 14.70 -7.50 -9.60
C ASN A 93 16.01 -7.07 -8.96
N TYR A 94 17.12 -7.23 -9.68
CA TYR A 94 18.46 -6.92 -9.21
C TYR A 94 19.10 -5.91 -10.17
N SER A 95 19.80 -4.92 -9.62
CA SER A 95 20.59 -3.97 -10.40
C SER A 95 21.90 -3.65 -9.68
N GLU A 96 22.94 -3.42 -10.46
CA GLU A 96 24.28 -3.14 -9.98
C GLU A 96 24.81 -1.84 -10.57
N LEU A 97 25.50 -1.07 -9.75
CA LEU A 97 26.28 0.10 -10.14
C LEU A 97 27.63 0.10 -9.43
N LYS A 98 28.67 0.49 -10.15
CA LYS A 98 29.98 0.73 -9.54
C LYS A 98 29.93 2.04 -8.76
N ALA A 99 30.25 2.00 -7.48
CA ALA A 99 30.48 3.20 -6.69
C ALA A 99 31.78 3.87 -7.17
N GLY A 100 31.73 5.15 -7.50
CA GLY A 100 32.92 5.92 -7.89
C GLY A 100 33.80 6.25 -6.69
N LYS A 101 34.84 7.06 -6.90
CA LYS A 101 35.81 7.49 -5.84
C LYS A 101 35.15 8.11 -4.60
N LEU A 102 33.95 8.66 -4.74
CA LEU A 102 33.17 9.27 -3.64
C LEU A 102 32.41 8.26 -2.78
N GLY A 103 32.55 6.95 -3.08
CA GLY A 103 31.83 5.89 -2.35
C GLY A 103 30.31 5.93 -2.57
N ILE A 104 29.56 5.37 -1.61
CA ILE A 104 28.10 5.27 -1.68
C ILE A 104 27.48 6.60 -1.25
N THR A 105 26.82 7.27 -2.19
CA THR A 105 26.11 8.51 -1.96
C THR A 105 24.59 8.33 -2.14
N LYS A 106 23.80 9.25 -1.59
CA LYS A 106 22.33 9.27 -1.83
C LYS A 106 22.00 9.36 -3.34
N LYS A 107 22.87 9.93 -4.15
CA LYS A 107 22.73 10.03 -5.60
C LYS A 107 22.86 8.65 -6.23
N ILE A 108 23.88 7.88 -5.89
CA ILE A 108 24.11 6.52 -6.38
C ILE A 108 22.92 5.60 -5.99
N ILE A 109 22.45 5.70 -4.75
CA ILE A 109 21.27 4.91 -4.32
C ILE A 109 20.03 5.24 -5.17
N ARG A 110 19.80 6.49 -5.50
CA ARG A 110 18.69 6.90 -6.37
C ARG A 110 18.87 6.42 -7.81
N GLU A 111 20.09 6.43 -8.33
CA GLU A 111 20.39 5.98 -9.69
C GLU A 111 20.20 4.47 -9.82
N ILE A 112 20.71 3.68 -8.88
CA ILE A 112 20.52 2.22 -8.90
C ILE A 112 19.04 1.85 -8.78
N TYR A 113 18.28 2.58 -7.97
CA TYR A 113 16.84 2.38 -7.83
C TYR A 113 16.08 2.69 -9.12
N LYS A 114 16.42 3.82 -9.79
CA LYS A 114 15.83 4.18 -11.08
C LYS A 114 16.16 3.15 -12.17
N LYS A 115 17.42 2.73 -12.25
CA LYS A 115 17.85 1.68 -13.17
C LYS A 115 17.08 0.39 -12.94
N ASN A 116 16.96 -0.05 -11.69
CA ASN A 116 16.21 -1.25 -11.32
C ASN A 116 14.75 -1.20 -11.79
N ILE A 117 14.08 -0.04 -11.66
CA ILE A 117 12.71 0.13 -12.13
C ILE A 117 12.63 0.12 -13.66
N SER A 118 13.57 0.78 -14.37
CA SER A 118 13.57 0.83 -15.83
C SER A 118 13.79 -0.54 -16.47
N ASP A 119 14.57 -1.40 -15.80
CA ASP A 119 14.87 -2.75 -16.25
C ASP A 119 13.69 -3.74 -16.07
N ILE A 120 12.65 -3.32 -15.34
CA ILE A 120 11.44 -4.12 -15.21
C ILE A 120 10.60 -3.99 -16.48
N ASN A 121 10.49 -5.08 -17.22
CA ASN A 121 9.58 -5.13 -18.38
C ASN A 121 8.13 -5.19 -17.90
N ILE A 122 7.46 -4.05 -17.90
CA ILE A 122 6.06 -3.88 -17.50
C ILE A 122 5.10 -3.75 -18.71
N LYS A 123 5.43 -4.36 -19.85
CA LYS A 123 4.52 -4.40 -21.00
C LYS A 123 3.11 -4.80 -20.53
N SER A 124 2.13 -3.97 -20.75
CA SER A 124 0.71 -4.15 -20.35
C SER A 124 0.37 -4.14 -18.84
N LYS A 125 1.29 -3.73 -17.97
CA LYS A 125 1.06 -3.71 -16.51
C LYS A 125 1.47 -2.38 -15.90
N GLN A 126 0.89 -2.03 -14.77
CA GLN A 126 1.22 -0.81 -14.03
C GLN A 126 2.02 -1.15 -12.78
N LEU A 127 3.13 -0.46 -12.57
CA LEU A 127 3.86 -0.53 -11.32
C LEU A 127 3.07 0.19 -10.23
N ILE A 128 2.60 -0.55 -9.23
CA ILE A 128 1.84 0.01 -8.10
C ILE A 128 2.81 0.51 -7.03
N HIS A 129 3.82 -0.29 -6.71
CA HIS A 129 4.80 0.03 -5.68
C HIS A 129 6.14 -0.63 -5.96
N SER A 130 7.21 0.01 -5.50
CA SER A 130 8.56 -0.54 -5.52
C SER A 130 9.30 -0.09 -4.26
N PHE A 131 10.06 -0.99 -3.67
CA PHE A 131 10.90 -0.71 -2.51
C PHE A 131 12.15 -1.58 -2.55
N PRO A 132 13.28 -1.09 -2.04
CA PRO A 132 14.48 -1.91 -1.90
C PRO A 132 14.24 -2.98 -0.85
N TYR A 133 14.61 -4.21 -1.16
CA TYR A 133 14.54 -5.35 -0.24
C TYR A 133 15.84 -5.49 0.56
N SER A 134 16.99 -5.39 -0.12
CA SER A 134 18.30 -5.43 0.48
C SER A 134 19.32 -4.69 -0.39
N PHE A 135 20.42 -4.29 0.19
CA PHE A 135 21.58 -3.72 -0.48
C PHE A 135 22.79 -4.60 -0.24
N TYR A 136 23.65 -4.71 -1.24
CA TYR A 136 24.91 -5.44 -1.18
C TYR A 136 26.06 -4.51 -1.53
N LEU A 137 27.14 -4.59 -0.79
CA LEU A 137 28.40 -3.92 -1.06
C LEU A 137 29.51 -4.98 -1.13
N ASN A 138 30.15 -5.11 -2.29
CA ASN A 138 31.18 -6.14 -2.52
C ASN A 138 30.72 -7.55 -2.07
N ASN A 139 29.49 -7.92 -2.47
CA ASN A 139 28.81 -9.18 -2.13
C ASN A 139 28.43 -9.36 -0.64
N ASN A 140 28.65 -8.38 0.20
CA ASN A 140 28.17 -8.40 1.57
C ASN A 140 26.85 -7.63 1.69
N GLU A 141 25.86 -8.24 2.33
CA GLU A 141 24.59 -7.56 2.60
C GLU A 141 24.81 -6.40 3.58
N VAL A 142 24.29 -5.23 3.23
CA VAL A 142 24.32 -4.04 4.07
C VAL A 142 22.89 -3.66 4.38
N VAL A 143 22.53 -3.64 5.64
CA VAL A 143 21.18 -3.31 6.11
C VAL A 143 20.91 -1.81 6.02
#